data_b73f0c83f0ff67010d221822a4e807b6
#
_entry.id   b73f0c83f0ff67010d221822a4e807b6
#
_cell.length_a   1.000
_cell.length_b   1.000
_cell.length_c   1.000
_cell.angle_alpha   90.00
_cell.angle_beta   90.00
_cell.angle_gamma   90.00
#
_symmetry.space_group_name_H-M   'P 1'
#
loop_
_entity.id
_entity.type
_entity.pdbx_description
1 polymer ?
#
loop_
_entity_poly.entity_id
_entity_poly.type
_entity_poly.pdbx_seq_one_letter_code
_entity_poly.pdbx_strand_id
1 'polypeptide(L)'
;MGMYRGQIFGPKEVGLHWQRHKHGADHAADSGDGRMPVAICIGGPPELVFSAISPLPDNLSEFEFAGLLSGSRLRLTKCLTNDLYVPAEVDFVIEGYTVPGETRLEGPFGDHFGYYSLAEQYPVLHVTAITHRRNAVLPATIVGVPPMEDGYLGESVGDAFLPVLKFQYRDVVDLFLPLETGFHNLAIVASKQRYPRQARKTALGLLGAGHMMFLKSIVACDPDLSLIHI
;
A
#
# COMPACT_ATOMS: atom_id res chain seq x y z
N MET A 1 9.78 -1.93 0.70
CA MET A 1 9.12 -0.73 1.27
C MET A 1 7.61 -0.93 1.20
N GLY A 2 6.81 -0.23 1.94
CA GLY A 2 5.36 -0.32 1.89
C GLY A 2 4.72 0.80 2.70
N MET A 3 3.43 1.03 2.52
CA MET A 3 2.67 1.99 3.30
C MET A 3 1.87 1.24 4.38
N TYR A 4 2.02 1.65 5.63
CA TYR A 4 1.42 0.97 6.77
C TYR A 4 0.63 1.94 7.64
N ARG A 5 -0.43 1.43 8.25
CA ARG A 5 -1.16 2.13 9.30
C ARG A 5 -0.51 1.85 10.66
N GLY A 6 -0.54 2.82 11.54
CA GLY A 6 -0.08 2.66 12.91
C GLY A 6 -0.85 3.52 13.89
N GLN A 7 -0.86 3.11 15.16
CA GLN A 7 -1.43 3.87 16.27
C GLN A 7 -0.33 4.21 17.27
N ILE A 8 -0.29 5.43 17.74
CA ILE A 8 0.63 5.86 18.79
C ILE A 8 0.09 5.41 20.15
N PHE A 9 0.84 4.55 20.84
CA PHE A 9 0.49 4.08 22.19
C PHE A 9 1.08 4.97 23.28
N GLY A 10 2.21 5.64 23.00
CA GLY A 10 2.89 6.51 23.94
C GLY A 10 4.03 7.25 23.30
N PRO A 11 4.85 8.01 24.07
CA PRO A 11 5.89 8.88 23.52
C PRO A 11 6.97 8.17 22.71
N LYS A 12 7.14 6.86 22.90
CA LYS A 12 8.17 6.05 22.25
C LYS A 12 7.66 4.74 21.68
N GLU A 13 6.34 4.60 21.51
CA GLU A 13 5.74 3.33 21.08
C GLU A 13 4.64 3.58 20.04
N VAL A 14 4.71 2.84 18.94
CA VAL A 14 3.76 2.88 17.83
C VAL A 14 3.36 1.46 17.48
N GLY A 15 2.06 1.19 17.38
CA GLY A 15 1.55 -0.05 16.80
C GLY A 15 1.71 -0.06 15.28
N LEU A 16 2.05 -1.18 14.70
CA LEU A 16 2.26 -1.31 13.26
C LEU A 16 1.33 -2.34 12.64
N HIS A 17 0.65 -1.95 11.59
CA HIS A 17 -0.40 -2.71 10.91
C HIS A 17 0.14 -3.49 9.70
N TRP A 18 1.26 -4.22 9.85
CA TRP A 18 1.86 -4.95 8.72
C TRP A 18 1.44 -6.43 8.58
N GLN A 19 0.77 -7.00 9.56
CA GLN A 19 0.38 -8.42 9.53
C GLN A 19 -0.45 -8.82 8.31
N ARG A 20 -1.10 -7.84 7.68
CA ARG A 20 -1.88 -8.02 6.45
C ARG A 20 -1.12 -7.63 5.18
N HIS A 21 0.13 -7.22 5.31
CA HIS A 21 0.99 -6.82 4.21
C HIS A 21 2.16 -7.81 4.09
N LYS A 22 2.23 -8.49 2.96
CA LYS A 22 3.15 -9.58 2.70
C LYS A 22 4.60 -9.27 3.09
N HIS A 23 5.16 -8.19 2.56
CA HIS A 23 6.57 -7.87 2.77
C HIS A 23 6.91 -7.60 4.25
N GLY A 24 6.04 -6.90 4.98
CA GLY A 24 6.24 -6.65 6.40
C GLY A 24 6.18 -7.93 7.23
N ALA A 25 5.23 -8.82 6.92
CA ALA A 25 5.09 -10.11 7.58
C ALA A 25 6.28 -11.03 7.27
N ASP A 26 6.74 -11.09 6.02
CA ASP A 26 7.90 -11.88 5.60
C ASP A 26 9.18 -11.40 6.33
N HIS A 27 9.46 -10.10 6.34
CA HIS A 27 10.61 -9.55 7.06
C HIS A 27 10.53 -9.78 8.57
N ALA A 28 9.34 -9.70 9.17
CA ALA A 28 9.15 -10.02 10.58
C ALA A 28 9.42 -11.51 10.87
N ALA A 29 9.02 -12.41 9.97
CA ALA A 29 9.29 -13.83 10.09
C ALA A 29 10.78 -14.15 9.92
N ASP A 30 11.46 -13.49 8.98
CA ASP A 30 12.87 -13.68 8.68
C ASP A 30 13.80 -13.15 9.78
N SER A 31 13.34 -12.22 10.63
CA SER A 31 14.14 -11.69 11.74
C SER A 31 14.39 -12.70 12.86
N GLY A 32 13.73 -13.85 12.84
CA GLY A 32 13.87 -14.93 13.82
C GLY A 32 13.48 -14.47 15.23
N ASP A 33 14.37 -14.71 16.20
CA ASP A 33 14.25 -14.25 17.59
C ASP A 33 14.89 -12.88 17.83
N GLY A 34 15.47 -12.29 16.79
CA GLY A 34 16.08 -10.97 16.79
C GLY A 34 15.09 -9.83 16.72
N ARG A 35 15.59 -8.63 17.01
CA ARG A 35 14.83 -7.40 16.81
C ARG A 35 14.83 -7.03 15.34
N MET A 36 13.65 -6.78 14.75
CA MET A 36 13.57 -6.28 13.39
C MET A 36 13.70 -4.76 13.37
N PRO A 37 14.72 -4.18 12.71
CA PRO A 37 14.84 -2.74 12.58
C PRO A 37 13.77 -2.19 11.65
N VAL A 38 13.23 -1.03 11.99
CA VAL A 38 12.17 -0.33 11.23
C VAL A 38 12.50 1.15 11.12
N ALA A 39 12.23 1.74 9.96
CA ALA A 39 12.25 3.17 9.74
C ALA A 39 10.95 3.62 9.06
N ILE A 40 10.20 4.52 9.69
CA ILE A 40 8.98 5.11 9.15
C ILE A 40 9.36 6.46 8.54
N CYS A 41 9.13 6.61 7.24
CA CYS A 41 9.35 7.84 6.50
C CYS A 41 8.02 8.56 6.29
N ILE A 42 7.97 9.84 6.61
CA ILE A 42 6.75 10.67 6.46
C ILE A 42 7.08 11.86 5.59
N GLY A 43 6.21 12.15 4.62
CA GLY A 43 6.40 13.24 3.66
C GLY A 43 7.41 12.91 2.58
N GLY A 44 7.90 13.93 1.90
CA GLY A 44 8.80 13.79 0.77
C GLY A 44 8.09 13.90 -0.58
N PRO A 45 8.78 13.61 -1.68
CA PRO A 45 8.23 13.77 -3.02
C PRO A 45 7.11 12.77 -3.31
N PRO A 46 6.08 13.15 -4.09
CA PRO A 46 4.88 12.34 -4.33
C PRO A 46 5.16 11.00 -5.00
N GLU A 47 6.17 10.91 -5.86
CA GLU A 47 6.59 9.66 -6.50
C GLU A 47 7.05 8.61 -5.48
N LEU A 48 7.57 9.03 -4.34
CA LEU A 48 7.95 8.12 -3.26
C LEU A 48 6.72 7.50 -2.58
N VAL A 49 5.72 8.33 -2.26
CA VAL A 49 4.46 7.89 -1.67
C VAL A 49 3.71 6.98 -2.64
N PHE A 50 3.63 7.37 -3.92
CA PHE A 50 3.00 6.56 -4.96
C PHE A 50 3.69 5.20 -5.13
N SER A 51 5.03 5.16 -5.09
CA SER A 51 5.78 3.90 -5.18
C SER A 51 5.49 2.97 -4.01
N ALA A 52 5.30 3.52 -2.80
CA ALA A 52 5.05 2.73 -1.60
C ALA A 52 3.68 2.00 -1.61
N ILE A 53 2.70 2.51 -2.38
CA ILE A 53 1.38 1.90 -2.52
C ILE A 53 1.24 1.09 -3.82
N SER A 54 2.22 1.14 -4.70
CA SER A 54 2.15 0.52 -6.01
C SER A 54 2.19 -1.02 -5.90
N PRO A 55 1.36 -1.75 -6.65
CA PRO A 55 1.31 -3.21 -6.63
C PRO A 55 2.44 -3.80 -7.48
N LEU A 56 3.67 -3.55 -7.07
CA LEU A 56 4.86 -4.03 -7.77
C LEU A 56 5.04 -5.54 -7.62
N PRO A 57 5.66 -6.22 -8.61
CA PRO A 57 6.15 -7.57 -8.45
C PRO A 57 7.18 -7.67 -7.31
N ASP A 58 7.24 -8.83 -6.65
CA ASP A 58 8.09 -9.06 -5.47
C ASP A 58 9.61 -8.81 -5.71
N ASN A 59 10.05 -8.86 -6.97
CA ASN A 59 11.44 -8.65 -7.36
C ASN A 59 11.77 -7.23 -7.82
N LEU A 60 10.83 -6.31 -7.77
CA LEU A 60 11.02 -4.91 -8.12
C LEU A 60 10.96 -4.05 -6.86
N SER A 61 12.02 -3.27 -6.63
CA SER A 61 12.12 -2.37 -5.49
C SER A 61 11.27 -1.12 -5.73
N GLU A 62 10.48 -0.73 -4.72
CA GLU A 62 9.75 0.55 -4.72
C GLU A 62 10.71 1.75 -4.80
N PHE A 63 11.94 1.63 -4.33
CA PHE A 63 12.96 2.68 -4.49
C PHE A 63 13.40 2.83 -5.94
N GLU A 64 13.54 1.73 -6.67
CA GLU A 64 13.84 1.75 -8.12
C GLU A 64 12.67 2.35 -8.89
N PHE A 65 11.45 1.97 -8.53
CA PHE A 65 10.25 2.49 -9.16
C PHE A 65 10.07 4.00 -8.88
N ALA A 66 10.32 4.47 -7.65
CA ALA A 66 10.34 5.90 -7.35
C ALA A 66 11.37 6.66 -8.19
N GLY A 67 12.57 6.07 -8.36
CA GLY A 67 13.60 6.62 -9.25
C GLY A 67 13.16 6.68 -10.72
N LEU A 68 12.43 5.67 -11.19
CA LEU A 68 11.86 5.66 -12.54
C LEU A 68 10.82 6.77 -12.73
N LEU A 69 9.91 6.94 -11.76
CA LEU A 69 8.86 7.97 -11.81
C LEU A 69 9.44 9.39 -11.76
N SER A 70 10.45 9.60 -10.94
CA SER A 70 11.12 10.92 -10.81
C SER A 70 12.06 11.23 -11.97
N GLY A 71 12.39 10.24 -12.82
CA GLY A 71 13.41 10.37 -13.89
C GLY A 71 14.84 10.57 -13.34
N SER A 72 15.08 10.29 -12.08
CA SER A 72 16.37 10.49 -11.42
C SER A 72 16.64 9.40 -10.38
N ARG A 73 17.95 9.25 -10.02
CA ARG A 73 18.30 8.31 -8.95
C ARG A 73 17.79 8.81 -7.60
N LEU A 74 17.06 7.96 -6.89
CA LEU A 74 16.67 8.22 -5.52
C LEU A 74 17.92 8.29 -4.62
N ARG A 75 18.05 9.38 -3.88
CA ARG A 75 19.13 9.52 -2.90
C ARG A 75 18.73 8.88 -1.59
N LEU A 76 19.58 8.01 -1.06
CA LEU A 76 19.38 7.35 0.23
C LEU A 76 20.38 7.88 1.25
N THR A 77 19.96 7.91 2.50
CA THR A 77 20.81 8.21 3.66
C THR A 77 20.69 7.10 4.70
N LYS A 78 21.74 6.85 5.45
CA LYS A 78 21.72 5.84 6.51
C LYS A 78 20.96 6.38 7.73
N CYS A 79 20.18 5.53 8.38
CA CYS A 79 19.56 5.80 9.67
C CYS A 79 20.61 6.05 10.75
N LEU A 80 20.22 6.77 11.82
CA LEU A 80 21.12 7.10 12.94
C LEU A 80 21.29 5.93 13.92
N THR A 81 20.25 5.15 14.13
CA THR A 81 20.18 4.15 15.22
C THR A 81 20.10 2.71 14.74
N ASN A 82 20.04 2.50 13.43
CA ASN A 82 20.03 1.17 12.81
C ASN A 82 20.73 1.19 11.45
N ASP A 83 20.88 0.03 10.81
CA ASP A 83 21.60 -0.11 9.54
C ASP A 83 20.73 0.06 8.29
N LEU A 84 19.50 0.53 8.44
CA LEU A 84 18.60 0.80 7.31
C LEU A 84 19.01 2.07 6.56
N TYR A 85 18.63 2.12 5.29
CA TYR A 85 18.73 3.29 4.45
C TYR A 85 17.33 3.82 4.13
N VAL A 86 17.16 5.13 4.19
CA VAL A 86 15.90 5.83 3.94
C VAL A 86 16.09 6.89 2.86
N PRO A 87 15.04 7.27 2.13
CA PRO A 87 15.13 8.37 1.18
C PRO A 87 15.53 9.67 1.85
N ALA A 88 16.53 10.34 1.28
CA ALA A 88 17.12 11.56 1.86
C ALA A 88 16.18 12.78 1.82
N GLU A 89 15.10 12.70 1.04
CA GLU A 89 14.19 13.83 0.78
C GLU A 89 12.86 13.75 1.54
N VAL A 90 12.73 12.80 2.46
CA VAL A 90 11.55 12.73 3.36
C VAL A 90 11.59 13.84 4.41
N ASP A 91 10.44 14.22 4.93
CA ASP A 91 10.33 15.29 5.91
C ASP A 91 10.64 14.83 7.33
N PHE A 92 10.18 13.61 7.69
CA PHE A 92 10.46 13.00 9.00
C PHE A 92 10.88 11.54 8.81
N VAL A 93 11.75 11.08 9.70
CA VAL A 93 12.10 9.66 9.86
C VAL A 93 11.94 9.29 11.32
N ILE A 94 11.14 8.25 11.59
CA ILE A 94 10.98 7.64 12.90
C ILE A 94 11.70 6.30 12.85
N GLU A 95 12.79 6.18 13.57
CA GLU A 95 13.62 4.97 13.64
C GLU A 95 13.29 4.14 14.88
N GLY A 96 13.37 2.84 14.77
CA GLY A 96 13.12 1.96 15.88
C GLY A 96 13.30 0.50 15.55
N TYR A 97 12.71 -0.35 16.39
CA TYR A 97 12.73 -1.79 16.23
C TYR A 97 11.43 -2.41 16.78
N THR A 98 11.10 -3.58 16.31
CA THR A 98 10.07 -4.43 16.89
C THR A 98 10.68 -5.65 17.55
N VAL A 99 9.94 -6.23 18.51
CA VAL A 99 10.33 -7.47 19.20
C VAL A 99 9.36 -8.57 18.77
N PRO A 100 9.85 -9.73 18.31
CA PRO A 100 8.98 -10.84 17.93
C PRO A 100 8.00 -11.23 19.04
N GLY A 101 6.73 -11.35 18.70
CA GLY A 101 5.67 -11.73 19.64
C GLY A 101 5.18 -10.61 20.57
N GLU A 102 5.84 -9.47 20.60
CA GLU A 102 5.34 -8.33 21.39
C GLU A 102 4.21 -7.62 20.63
N THR A 103 3.04 -7.56 21.26
CA THR A 103 1.85 -6.91 20.70
C THR A 103 1.14 -6.07 21.72
N ARG A 104 0.36 -5.08 21.24
CA ARG A 104 -0.61 -4.32 22.05
C ARG A 104 -1.93 -4.19 21.33
N LEU A 105 -2.98 -3.99 22.11
CA LEU A 105 -4.32 -3.76 21.59
C LEU A 105 -4.36 -2.41 20.88
N GLU A 106 -4.70 -2.45 19.59
CA GLU A 106 -4.92 -1.28 18.73
C GLU A 106 -6.38 -1.21 18.30
N GLY A 107 -6.90 -0.01 18.22
CA GLY A 107 -8.26 0.24 17.76
C GLY A 107 -9.27 0.48 18.89
N PRO A 108 -10.55 0.66 18.56
CA PRO A 108 -11.09 0.73 17.20
C PRO A 108 -10.51 1.91 16.41
N PHE A 109 -10.37 1.76 15.09
CA PHE A 109 -9.71 2.73 14.23
C PHE A 109 -10.63 3.12 13.05
N GLY A 110 -10.79 4.42 12.77
CA GLY A 110 -11.55 4.91 11.63
C GLY A 110 -10.89 4.53 10.31
N ASP A 111 -11.69 4.08 9.34
CA ASP A 111 -11.22 3.61 8.06
C ASP A 111 -12.00 4.24 6.90
N HIS A 112 -11.44 4.17 5.68
CA HIS A 112 -12.04 4.72 4.46
C HIS A 112 -13.40 4.08 4.08
N PHE A 113 -13.75 2.95 4.66
CA PHE A 113 -15.09 2.37 4.53
C PHE A 113 -16.19 3.13 5.27
N GLY A 114 -15.85 4.14 6.08
CA GLY A 114 -16.79 4.88 6.92
C GLY A 114 -17.19 4.16 8.20
N TYR A 115 -16.49 3.09 8.56
CA TYR A 115 -16.70 2.32 9.79
C TYR A 115 -15.42 2.24 10.59
N TYR A 116 -15.55 1.98 11.90
CA TYR A 116 -14.42 1.66 12.75
C TYR A 116 -14.01 0.20 12.58
N SER A 117 -12.70 -0.04 12.47
CA SER A 117 -12.16 -1.40 12.56
C SER A 117 -12.35 -1.97 13.96
N LEU A 118 -12.30 -3.29 14.07
CA LEU A 118 -12.24 -3.95 15.37
C LEU A 118 -10.90 -3.66 16.06
N ALA A 119 -10.92 -3.69 17.39
CA ALA A 119 -9.68 -3.66 18.16
C ALA A 119 -8.99 -5.03 18.10
N GLU A 120 -7.72 -5.06 17.73
CA GLU A 120 -6.91 -6.27 17.56
C GLU A 120 -5.50 -6.07 18.13
N GLN A 121 -4.77 -7.17 18.33
CA GLN A 121 -3.38 -7.12 18.78
C GLN A 121 -2.44 -6.87 17.60
N TYR A 122 -1.60 -5.84 17.72
CA TYR A 122 -0.63 -5.47 16.67
C TYR A 122 0.78 -5.33 17.23
N PRO A 123 1.82 -5.63 16.41
CA PRO A 123 3.22 -5.43 16.79
C PRO A 123 3.52 -4.01 17.22
N VAL A 124 4.44 -3.87 18.16
CA VAL A 124 4.86 -2.59 18.73
C VAL A 124 6.20 -2.17 18.15
N LEU A 125 6.30 -0.93 17.65
CA LEU A 125 7.57 -0.28 17.31
C LEU A 125 8.09 0.50 18.51
N HIS A 126 9.27 0.13 18.99
CA HIS A 126 10.02 0.91 19.98
C HIS A 126 10.84 1.97 19.27
N VAL A 127 10.48 3.23 19.46
CA VAL A 127 11.12 4.37 18.81
C VAL A 127 12.45 4.68 19.48
N THR A 128 13.54 4.73 18.70
CA THR A 128 14.90 5.05 19.15
C THR A 128 15.34 6.45 18.74
N ALA A 129 14.89 6.95 17.60
CA ALA A 129 15.18 8.30 17.13
C ALA A 129 14.04 8.86 16.27
N ILE A 130 13.90 10.18 16.29
CA ILE A 130 13.06 10.93 15.34
C ILE A 130 13.95 12.03 14.77
N THR A 131 14.07 12.02 13.44
CA THR A 131 14.78 13.07 12.70
C THR A 131 13.86 13.77 11.73
N HIS A 132 14.17 15.01 11.37
CA HIS A 132 13.37 15.78 10.45
C HIS A 132 14.21 16.80 9.68
N ARG A 133 13.72 17.21 8.52
CA ARG A 133 14.29 18.32 7.75
C ARG A 133 14.14 19.63 8.52
N ARG A 134 15.01 20.60 8.24
CA ARG A 134 14.92 21.92 8.84
C ARG A 134 13.55 22.59 8.64
N ASN A 135 12.99 22.47 7.44
CA ASN A 135 11.67 23.00 7.06
C ASN A 135 10.73 21.84 6.72
N ALA A 136 10.58 20.89 7.64
CA ALA A 136 9.72 19.72 7.45
C ALA A 136 8.24 20.14 7.38
N VAL A 137 7.51 19.49 6.46
CA VAL A 137 6.06 19.62 6.32
C VAL A 137 5.44 18.29 6.69
N LEU A 138 4.54 18.29 7.67
CA LEU A 138 3.79 17.08 8.04
C LEU A 138 2.56 16.97 7.12
N PRO A 139 2.54 15.99 6.20
CA PRO A 139 1.32 15.69 5.47
C PRO A 139 0.29 15.10 6.45
N ALA A 140 -0.92 15.64 6.41
CA ALA A 140 -2.01 15.19 7.26
C ALA A 140 -3.29 15.09 6.45
N THR A 141 -4.11 14.09 6.78
CA THR A 141 -5.40 13.86 6.17
C THR A 141 -6.42 13.43 7.21
N ILE A 142 -7.68 13.52 6.87
CA ILE A 142 -8.78 13.01 7.69
C ILE A 142 -9.32 11.77 6.97
N VAL A 143 -9.12 10.61 7.58
CA VAL A 143 -9.63 9.34 7.04
C VAL A 143 -11.15 9.30 7.12
N GLY A 144 -11.79 8.90 6.04
CA GLY A 144 -13.24 8.80 5.95
C GLY A 144 -13.71 8.17 4.65
N VAL A 145 -15.00 8.26 4.39
CA VAL A 145 -15.59 7.77 3.12
C VAL A 145 -15.07 8.61 1.95
N PRO A 146 -14.61 7.99 0.86
CA PRO A 146 -14.17 8.71 -0.34
C PRO A 146 -15.21 9.73 -0.86
N PRO A 147 -14.75 10.82 -1.54
CA PRO A 147 -13.39 11.00 -2.02
C PRO A 147 -12.46 11.64 -0.97
N MET A 148 -11.47 10.89 -0.55
CA MET A 148 -10.32 11.36 0.24
C MET A 148 -9.05 11.08 -0.57
N GLU A 149 -7.87 11.34 -0.02
CA GLU A 149 -6.60 11.12 -0.73
C GLU A 149 -6.43 9.69 -1.21
N ASP A 150 -6.87 8.71 -0.46
CA ASP A 150 -6.78 7.30 -0.79
C ASP A 150 -7.63 6.92 -2.02
N GLY A 151 -8.75 7.58 -2.25
CA GLY A 151 -9.54 7.45 -3.47
C GLY A 151 -8.75 7.88 -4.72
N TYR A 152 -8.13 9.06 -4.68
CA TYR A 152 -7.29 9.56 -5.78
C TYR A 152 -6.04 8.72 -6.00
N LEU A 153 -5.42 8.26 -4.92
CA LEU A 153 -4.29 7.33 -4.99
C LEU A 153 -4.70 6.01 -5.62
N GLY A 154 -5.84 5.43 -5.23
CA GLY A 154 -6.38 4.19 -5.80
C GLY A 154 -6.67 4.30 -7.30
N GLU A 155 -7.30 5.40 -7.73
CA GLU A 155 -7.57 5.69 -9.14
C GLU A 155 -6.25 5.80 -9.93
N SER A 156 -5.30 6.60 -9.43
CA SER A 156 -4.00 6.80 -10.08
C SER A 156 -3.19 5.50 -10.20
N VAL A 157 -3.24 4.63 -9.19
CA VAL A 157 -2.62 3.30 -9.24
C VAL A 157 -3.33 2.43 -10.27
N GLY A 158 -4.65 2.43 -10.32
CA GLY A 158 -5.44 1.71 -11.32
C GLY A 158 -5.00 2.06 -12.75
N ASP A 159 -4.96 3.35 -13.05
CA ASP A 159 -4.55 3.86 -14.37
C ASP A 159 -3.10 3.52 -14.71
N ALA A 160 -2.18 3.70 -13.78
CA ALA A 160 -0.76 3.45 -14.00
C ALA A 160 -0.46 1.95 -14.23
N PHE A 161 -1.20 1.05 -13.59
CA PHE A 161 -0.97 -0.40 -13.70
C PHE A 161 -1.87 -1.11 -14.71
N LEU A 162 -2.87 -0.46 -15.26
CA LEU A 162 -3.71 -1.03 -16.32
C LEU A 162 -2.91 -1.55 -17.52
N PRO A 163 -1.86 -0.86 -18.04
CA PRO A 163 -1.01 -1.41 -19.09
C PRO A 163 -0.31 -2.71 -18.72
N VAL A 164 0.13 -2.86 -17.48
CA VAL A 164 0.76 -4.09 -16.97
C VAL A 164 -0.24 -5.23 -16.94
N LEU A 165 -1.46 -4.96 -16.47
CA LEU A 165 -2.55 -5.94 -16.50
C LEU A 165 -2.91 -6.35 -17.93
N LYS A 166 -2.99 -5.41 -18.86
CA LYS A 166 -3.23 -5.69 -20.29
C LYS A 166 -2.12 -6.53 -20.93
N PHE A 167 -0.89 -6.36 -20.48
CA PHE A 167 0.22 -7.20 -20.94
C PHE A 167 0.06 -8.65 -20.47
N GLN A 168 -0.36 -8.86 -19.24
CA GLN A 168 -0.57 -10.18 -18.65
C GLN A 168 -1.88 -10.82 -19.11
N TYR A 169 -2.95 -10.03 -19.16
CA TYR A 169 -4.31 -10.46 -19.56
C TYR A 169 -4.76 -9.69 -20.81
N ARG A 170 -4.44 -10.23 -21.98
CA ARG A 170 -4.69 -9.56 -23.27
C ARG A 170 -6.16 -9.35 -23.64
N ASP A 171 -7.05 -9.96 -22.92
CA ASP A 171 -8.49 -9.78 -23.04
C ASP A 171 -9.01 -8.59 -22.24
N VAL A 172 -8.27 -8.13 -21.24
CA VAL A 172 -8.61 -6.94 -20.45
C VAL A 172 -8.46 -5.69 -21.32
N VAL A 173 -9.53 -4.95 -21.43
CA VAL A 173 -9.60 -3.67 -22.14
C VAL A 173 -9.54 -2.51 -21.17
N ASP A 174 -10.25 -2.64 -20.05
CA ASP A 174 -10.31 -1.62 -19.01
C ASP A 174 -10.61 -2.23 -17.64
N LEU A 175 -10.31 -1.46 -16.59
CA LEU A 175 -10.53 -1.83 -15.21
C LEU A 175 -11.03 -0.60 -14.45
N PHE A 176 -12.13 -0.76 -13.72
CA PHE A 176 -12.66 0.27 -12.85
C PHE A 176 -12.85 -0.26 -11.42
N LEU A 177 -12.38 0.51 -10.45
CA LEU A 177 -12.49 0.24 -9.03
C LEU A 177 -13.36 1.32 -8.38
N PRO A 178 -14.67 1.07 -8.17
CA PRO A 178 -15.59 2.09 -7.67
C PRO A 178 -15.20 2.60 -6.28
N LEU A 179 -15.12 3.92 -6.10
CA LEU A 179 -14.81 4.55 -4.82
C LEU A 179 -15.87 4.23 -3.77
N GLU A 180 -17.12 4.09 -4.18
CA GLU A 180 -18.26 3.76 -3.32
C GLU A 180 -18.12 2.41 -2.63
N THR A 181 -17.29 1.53 -3.19
CA THR A 181 -16.98 0.21 -2.61
C THR A 181 -15.63 0.18 -1.91
N GLY A 182 -15.01 1.34 -1.68
CA GLY A 182 -13.67 1.47 -1.10
C GLY A 182 -12.57 1.04 -2.06
N PHE A 183 -12.72 1.27 -3.36
CA PHE A 183 -11.78 1.07 -4.48
C PHE A 183 -10.98 -0.26 -4.52
N HIS A 184 -11.18 -1.17 -3.59
CA HIS A 184 -10.55 -2.49 -3.59
C HIS A 184 -11.44 -3.65 -3.15
N ASN A 185 -12.76 -3.46 -3.05
CA ASN A 185 -13.70 -4.56 -2.78
C ASN A 185 -14.37 -5.07 -4.06
N LEU A 186 -14.59 -4.20 -5.03
CA LEU A 186 -15.23 -4.52 -6.30
C LEU A 186 -14.36 -4.06 -7.45
N ALA A 187 -14.15 -4.92 -8.43
CA ALA A 187 -13.58 -4.57 -9.71
C ALA A 187 -14.60 -4.79 -10.82
N ILE A 188 -14.74 -3.81 -11.71
CA ILE A 188 -15.48 -3.95 -12.96
C ILE A 188 -14.44 -4.03 -14.09
N VAL A 189 -14.44 -5.14 -14.80
CA VAL A 189 -13.42 -5.46 -15.81
C VAL A 189 -14.06 -5.56 -17.17
N ALA A 190 -13.72 -4.64 -18.05
CA ALA A 190 -14.09 -4.73 -19.46
C ALA A 190 -13.18 -5.75 -20.16
N SER A 191 -13.74 -6.83 -20.70
CA SER A 191 -12.98 -7.95 -21.25
C SER A 191 -13.54 -8.44 -22.57
N LYS A 192 -12.67 -8.53 -23.61
CA LYS A 192 -12.99 -9.14 -24.90
C LYS A 192 -12.82 -10.64 -24.86
N GLN A 193 -13.92 -11.36 -24.71
CA GLN A 193 -13.87 -12.80 -24.70
C GLN A 193 -13.68 -13.39 -26.11
N ARG A 194 -12.76 -14.33 -26.24
CA ARG A 194 -12.45 -15.06 -27.48
C ARG A 194 -12.90 -16.53 -27.41
N TYR A 195 -13.13 -17.05 -26.21
CA TYR A 195 -13.57 -18.41 -25.96
C TYR A 195 -14.37 -18.51 -24.67
N PRO A 196 -15.21 -19.54 -24.51
CA PRO A 196 -16.03 -19.73 -23.31
C PRO A 196 -15.16 -19.79 -22.04
N ARG A 197 -15.62 -19.16 -20.96
CA ARG A 197 -15.00 -19.12 -19.63
C ARG A 197 -13.69 -18.28 -19.54
N GLN A 198 -13.33 -17.53 -20.56
CA GLN A 198 -12.14 -16.67 -20.52
C GLN A 198 -12.27 -15.60 -19.41
N ALA A 199 -13.42 -14.94 -19.28
CA ALA A 199 -13.67 -13.96 -18.21
C ALA A 199 -13.46 -14.58 -16.82
N ARG A 200 -13.87 -15.83 -16.60
CA ARG A 200 -13.63 -16.53 -15.33
C ARG A 200 -12.12 -16.75 -15.08
N LYS A 201 -11.36 -17.11 -16.11
CA LYS A 201 -9.89 -17.24 -16.02
C LYS A 201 -9.27 -15.92 -15.63
N THR A 202 -9.66 -14.84 -16.29
CA THR A 202 -9.14 -13.48 -16.02
C THR A 202 -9.48 -13.03 -14.61
N ALA A 203 -10.72 -13.20 -14.17
CA ALA A 203 -11.15 -12.88 -12.81
C ALA A 203 -10.33 -13.64 -11.74
N LEU A 204 -10.13 -14.95 -11.91
CA LEU A 204 -9.30 -15.74 -10.99
C LEU A 204 -7.85 -15.29 -10.99
N GLY A 205 -7.32 -14.91 -12.15
CA GLY A 205 -5.96 -14.38 -12.25
C GLY A 205 -5.79 -13.01 -11.58
N LEU A 206 -6.78 -12.13 -11.75
CA LEU A 206 -6.79 -10.82 -11.09
C LEU A 206 -6.85 -10.94 -9.56
N LEU A 207 -7.64 -11.86 -9.01
CA LEU A 207 -7.68 -12.12 -7.55
C LEU A 207 -6.33 -12.55 -6.98
N GLY A 208 -5.45 -13.12 -7.81
CA GLY A 208 -4.09 -13.49 -7.42
C GLY A 208 -3.03 -12.43 -7.75
N ALA A 209 -3.40 -11.26 -8.25
CA ALA A 209 -2.46 -10.25 -8.72
C ALA A 209 -2.33 -9.09 -7.72
N GLY A 210 -1.20 -9.02 -7.01
CA GLY A 210 -0.87 -7.90 -6.12
C GLY A 210 -1.99 -7.54 -5.13
N HIS A 211 -2.34 -6.27 -5.03
CA HIS A 211 -3.40 -5.77 -4.14
C HIS A 211 -4.83 -6.19 -4.55
N MET A 212 -5.01 -6.77 -5.74
CA MET A 212 -6.30 -7.32 -6.16
C MET A 212 -6.77 -8.50 -5.27
N MET A 213 -5.89 -9.05 -4.43
CA MET A 213 -6.24 -10.07 -3.42
C MET A 213 -7.30 -9.59 -2.41
N PHE A 214 -7.48 -8.27 -2.26
CA PHE A 214 -8.49 -7.68 -1.38
C PHE A 214 -9.88 -7.64 -2.01
N LEU A 215 -10.00 -7.86 -3.32
CA LEU A 215 -11.29 -7.87 -4.00
C LEU A 215 -12.20 -8.96 -3.42
N LYS A 216 -13.44 -8.59 -3.17
CA LYS A 216 -14.52 -9.51 -2.78
C LYS A 216 -15.35 -9.93 -3.96
N SER A 217 -15.42 -9.08 -4.99
CA SER A 217 -16.24 -9.32 -6.17
C SER A 217 -15.56 -8.76 -7.42
N ILE A 218 -15.71 -9.50 -8.54
CA ILE A 218 -15.32 -9.04 -9.87
C ILE A 218 -16.51 -9.16 -10.79
N VAL A 219 -16.84 -8.08 -11.48
CA VAL A 219 -17.84 -8.06 -12.56
C VAL A 219 -17.10 -7.96 -13.88
N ALA A 220 -17.15 -9.01 -14.69
CA ALA A 220 -16.64 -8.98 -16.05
C ALA A 220 -17.76 -8.58 -17.01
N CYS A 221 -17.53 -7.55 -17.81
CA CYS A 221 -18.49 -7.04 -18.78
C CYS A 221 -17.89 -6.97 -20.18
N ASP A 222 -18.76 -6.83 -21.17
CA ASP A 222 -18.33 -6.55 -22.53
C ASP A 222 -17.77 -5.12 -22.61
N PRO A 223 -16.67 -4.85 -23.37
CA PRO A 223 -16.11 -3.51 -23.54
C PRO A 223 -17.07 -2.47 -24.12
N ASP A 224 -18.10 -2.93 -24.82
CA ASP A 224 -19.10 -2.02 -25.43
C ASP A 224 -20.17 -1.57 -24.41
N LEU A 225 -20.18 -2.14 -23.20
CA LEU A 225 -21.05 -1.68 -22.11
C LEU A 225 -20.47 -0.44 -21.45
N SER A 226 -21.23 0.64 -21.47
CA SER A 226 -20.92 1.83 -20.69
C SER A 226 -21.13 1.56 -19.21
N LEU A 227 -20.25 2.09 -18.35
CA LEU A 227 -20.40 2.03 -16.89
C LEU A 227 -21.72 2.60 -16.38
N ILE A 228 -22.36 3.50 -17.17
CA ILE A 228 -23.70 4.03 -16.88
C ILE A 228 -24.77 2.93 -16.89
N HIS A 229 -24.52 1.82 -17.56
CA HIS A 229 -25.48 0.70 -17.67
C HIS A 229 -25.22 -0.41 -16.65
N ILE A 230 -24.21 -0.26 -15.81
CA ILE A 230 -23.86 -1.20 -14.75
C ILE A 230 -24.25 -0.62 -13.39
#